data_5fccd1f09c7b67fcfb4411c52e6c2b18
#
_entry.id   5fccd1f09c7b67fcfb4411c52e6c2b18
#
_cell.length_a   1.000
_cell.length_b   1.000
_cell.length_c   1.000
_cell.angle_alpha   90.00
_cell.angle_beta   90.00
_cell.angle_gamma   90.00
#
_symmetry.space_group_name_H-M   'P 1'
#
loop_
_entity.id
_entity.type
_entity.pdbx_description
1 polymer ?
#
loop_
_entity_poly.entity_id
_entity_poly.type
_entity_poly.pdbx_seq_one_letter_code
_entity_poly.pdbx_strand_id
1 'polypeptide(L)'
;NETIFQGDKIELAIKGFEGIKWMENISCIFIIGILIYMLYVVNTKFSSEIGNVFSGIKGTWGMPFWAATTSFLGIYSTMIINASDYSRNATDDIKPVKATSIYTVAILPVTLFMGLIGLLVTAATGNSDPVEVFSTTMGSKFLTILTLLFIAFAQVTTNVLNNIVPPAYVLMESFKVKWTHATILVGVLSACVMPWKLVTADSAAGLSLFTQFYSAFLGPIFAVMAVDFFILRKKKLDLNDMYDKEGCFKGINWAAVIAIIVGSVCSVFVMQLSWYVSLIPTGVVYYFLMKTMKSSKGFRKGTIFED
;
A
#
# COMPACT_ATOMS: atom_id res chain seq x y z
N ASN A 1 -17.30 -15.86 -30.95
CA ASN A 1 -15.98 -15.31 -31.35
C ASN A 1 -15.35 -14.37 -30.29
N GLU A 2 -16.11 -13.84 -29.34
CA GLU A 2 -15.55 -13.01 -28.25
C GLU A 2 -14.99 -13.85 -27.09
N THR A 3 -15.53 -15.02 -26.82
CA THR A 3 -15.11 -15.91 -25.74
C THR A 3 -13.71 -16.53 -25.95
N ILE A 4 -13.35 -16.80 -27.21
CA ILE A 4 -12.03 -17.34 -27.59
C ILE A 4 -10.95 -16.26 -27.42
N PHE A 5 -11.28 -15.00 -27.75
CA PHE A 5 -10.33 -13.89 -27.62
C PHE A 5 -10.05 -13.46 -26.16
N GLN A 6 -10.94 -13.80 -25.22
CA GLN A 6 -10.70 -13.61 -23.79
C GLN A 6 -9.81 -14.71 -23.19
N GLY A 7 -9.93 -15.96 -23.67
CA GLY A 7 -9.13 -17.09 -23.20
C GLY A 7 -7.64 -16.90 -23.46
N ASP A 8 -7.26 -16.51 -24.67
CA ASP A 8 -5.84 -16.32 -25.05
C ASP A 8 -5.16 -15.17 -24.31
N LYS A 9 -5.91 -14.12 -23.97
CA LYS A 9 -5.38 -12.98 -23.19
C LYS A 9 -5.18 -13.30 -21.72
N ILE A 10 -6.08 -14.12 -21.16
CA ILE A 10 -5.97 -14.60 -19.78
C ILE A 10 -4.81 -15.59 -19.70
N GLU A 11 -4.63 -16.45 -20.67
CA GLU A 11 -3.51 -17.41 -20.70
C GLU A 11 -2.14 -16.73 -20.83
N LEU A 12 -2.03 -15.66 -21.63
CA LEU A 12 -0.81 -14.87 -21.76
C LEU A 12 -0.50 -14.08 -20.48
N ALA A 13 -1.54 -13.54 -19.82
CA ALA A 13 -1.42 -12.87 -18.52
C ALA A 13 -1.05 -13.84 -17.40
N ILE A 14 -1.60 -15.07 -17.41
CA ILE A 14 -1.28 -16.12 -16.44
C ILE A 14 0.15 -16.60 -16.62
N LYS A 15 0.62 -16.85 -17.84
CA LYS A 15 2.02 -17.27 -18.10
C LYS A 15 3.02 -16.18 -17.72
N GLY A 16 2.72 -14.91 -17.97
CA GLY A 16 3.51 -13.77 -17.49
C GLY A 16 3.51 -13.65 -15.96
N PHE A 17 2.36 -13.86 -15.33
CA PHE A 17 2.19 -13.80 -13.88
C PHE A 17 2.90 -14.95 -13.14
N GLU A 18 2.90 -16.17 -13.70
CA GLU A 18 3.65 -17.30 -13.13
C GLU A 18 5.16 -17.11 -13.23
N GLY A 19 5.65 -16.55 -14.33
CA GLY A 19 7.06 -16.18 -14.48
C GLY A 19 7.49 -15.15 -13.44
N ILE A 20 6.69 -14.13 -13.22
CA ILE A 20 6.93 -13.10 -12.20
C ILE A 20 6.93 -13.73 -10.80
N LYS A 21 5.95 -14.58 -10.46
CA LYS A 21 5.93 -15.29 -9.17
C LYS A 21 7.19 -16.11 -8.90
N TRP A 22 7.65 -16.86 -9.89
CA TRP A 22 8.86 -17.66 -9.77
C TRP A 22 10.09 -16.79 -9.50
N MET A 23 10.22 -15.71 -10.24
CA MET A 23 11.31 -14.76 -10.09
C MET A 23 11.24 -14.01 -8.74
N GLU A 24 10.04 -13.63 -8.28
CA GLU A 24 9.85 -13.02 -6.95
C GLU A 24 10.23 -13.98 -5.83
N ASN A 25 9.87 -15.25 -5.92
CA ASN A 25 10.25 -16.25 -4.91
C ASN A 25 11.77 -16.41 -4.79
N ILE A 26 12.49 -16.46 -5.92
CA ILE A 26 13.97 -16.53 -5.91
C ILE A 26 14.56 -15.24 -5.35
N SER A 27 14.08 -14.09 -5.81
CA SER A 27 14.54 -12.79 -5.34
C SER A 27 14.30 -12.62 -3.85
N CYS A 28 13.15 -13.07 -3.32
CA CYS A 28 12.82 -13.01 -1.91
C CYS A 28 13.82 -13.79 -1.05
N ILE A 29 14.13 -15.04 -1.43
CA ILE A 29 15.10 -15.87 -0.71
C ILE A 29 16.49 -15.20 -0.72
N PHE A 30 16.90 -14.69 -1.87
CA PHE A 30 18.19 -14.04 -2.02
C PHE A 30 18.25 -12.73 -1.20
N ILE A 31 17.23 -11.90 -1.23
CA ILE A 31 17.13 -10.65 -0.46
C ILE A 31 17.17 -10.95 1.04
N ILE A 32 16.43 -11.95 1.52
CA ILE A 32 16.46 -12.35 2.95
C ILE A 32 17.89 -12.77 3.34
N GLY A 33 18.55 -13.56 2.51
CA GLY A 33 19.95 -13.97 2.75
C GLY A 33 20.90 -12.76 2.87
N ILE A 34 20.76 -11.78 1.95
CA ILE A 34 21.55 -10.54 1.97
C ILE A 34 21.23 -9.69 3.20
N LEU A 35 19.97 -9.58 3.58
CA LEU A 35 19.57 -8.83 4.77
C LEU A 35 20.14 -9.45 6.05
N ILE A 36 20.15 -10.79 6.16
CA ILE A 36 20.80 -11.49 7.26
C ILE A 36 22.30 -11.22 7.25
N TYR A 37 22.94 -11.26 6.08
CA TYR A 37 24.36 -10.93 5.95
C TYR A 37 24.65 -9.48 6.36
N MET A 38 23.83 -8.52 5.94
CA MET A 38 23.93 -7.13 6.38
C MET A 38 23.78 -6.97 7.89
N LEU A 39 22.80 -7.66 8.48
CA LEU A 39 22.62 -7.66 9.93
C LEU A 39 23.87 -8.19 10.66
N TYR A 40 24.48 -9.26 10.14
CA TYR A 40 25.74 -9.79 10.65
C TYR A 40 26.89 -8.76 10.54
N VAL A 41 27.09 -8.17 9.35
CA VAL A 41 28.14 -7.20 9.10
C VAL A 41 27.98 -5.96 9.99
N VAL A 42 26.78 -5.42 10.08
CA VAL A 42 26.49 -4.22 10.88
C VAL A 42 26.73 -4.49 12.37
N ASN A 43 26.27 -5.63 12.88
CA ASN A 43 26.51 -5.98 14.28
C ASN A 43 27.98 -6.28 14.61
N THR A 44 28.75 -6.82 13.66
CA THR A 44 30.16 -7.16 13.91
C THR A 44 31.10 -5.95 13.73
N LYS A 45 30.84 -5.10 12.74
CA LYS A 45 31.72 -3.96 12.43
C LYS A 45 31.37 -2.69 13.19
N PHE A 46 30.11 -2.48 13.54
CA PHE A 46 29.57 -1.22 14.06
C PHE A 46 28.84 -1.37 15.41
N SER A 47 29.18 -2.39 16.19
CA SER A 47 28.48 -2.64 17.47
C SER A 47 28.63 -1.51 18.47
N SER A 48 29.77 -0.81 18.46
CA SER A 48 30.03 0.36 19.33
C SER A 48 29.19 1.56 18.95
N GLU A 49 29.10 1.85 17.65
CA GLU A 49 28.31 2.96 17.11
C GLU A 49 26.81 2.74 17.38
N ILE A 50 26.33 1.52 17.13
CA ILE A 50 24.96 1.11 17.45
C ILE A 50 24.69 1.28 18.96
N GLY A 51 25.58 0.76 19.81
CA GLY A 51 25.46 0.87 21.27
C GLY A 51 25.38 2.32 21.73
N ASN A 52 26.22 3.19 21.18
CA ASN A 52 26.25 4.64 21.52
C ASN A 52 24.95 5.33 21.09
N VAL A 53 24.45 5.05 19.88
CA VAL A 53 23.20 5.65 19.39
C VAL A 53 22.03 5.22 20.28
N PHE A 54 21.87 3.92 20.53
CA PHE A 54 20.72 3.41 21.30
C PHE A 54 20.80 3.78 22.79
N SER A 55 21.98 3.93 23.37
CA SER A 55 22.12 4.40 24.75
C SER A 55 21.89 5.91 24.90
N GLY A 56 22.17 6.68 23.85
CA GLY A 56 22.01 8.15 23.85
C GLY A 56 20.58 8.62 23.51
N ILE A 57 19.82 7.81 22.82
CA ILE A 57 18.45 8.17 22.38
C ILE A 57 17.42 7.64 23.37
N LYS A 58 16.68 8.56 24.01
CA LYS A 58 15.48 8.21 24.76
C LYS A 58 14.29 8.14 23.82
N GLY A 59 13.70 6.97 23.68
CA GLY A 59 12.46 6.78 22.91
C GLY A 59 11.33 7.63 23.51
N THR A 60 10.53 8.24 22.65
CA THR A 60 9.34 9.01 23.04
C THR A 60 8.12 8.55 22.27
N TRP A 61 6.96 8.55 22.92
CA TRP A 61 5.66 8.37 22.27
C TRP A 61 5.09 9.69 21.73
N GLY A 62 5.98 10.68 21.50
CA GLY A 62 5.62 11.99 21.01
C GLY A 62 5.28 12.02 19.52
N MET A 63 5.17 13.25 18.99
CA MET A 63 4.78 13.50 17.60
C MET A 63 5.64 12.75 16.56
N PRO A 64 6.98 12.57 16.72
CA PRO A 64 7.78 11.81 15.77
C PRO A 64 7.34 10.35 15.62
N PHE A 65 6.93 9.69 16.73
CA PHE A 65 6.38 8.33 16.69
C PHE A 65 5.09 8.28 15.89
N TRP A 66 4.15 9.20 16.16
CA TRP A 66 2.86 9.24 15.47
C TRP A 66 3.00 9.63 14.00
N ALA A 67 3.94 10.50 13.66
CA ALA A 67 4.24 10.84 12.27
C ALA A 67 4.79 9.63 11.50
N ALA A 68 5.68 8.86 12.11
CA ALA A 68 6.21 7.62 11.52
C ALA A 68 5.09 6.59 11.32
N THR A 69 4.22 6.37 12.32
CA THR A 69 3.09 5.45 12.17
C THR A 69 2.09 5.92 11.10
N THR A 70 1.84 7.22 10.97
CA THR A 70 1.03 7.78 9.88
C THR A 70 1.66 7.49 8.52
N SER A 71 2.96 7.64 8.37
CA SER A 71 3.67 7.33 7.13
C SER A 71 3.55 5.84 6.77
N PHE A 72 3.73 4.95 7.75
CA PHE A 72 3.55 3.50 7.54
C PHE A 72 2.11 3.15 7.16
N LEU A 73 1.12 3.70 7.86
CA LEU A 73 -0.29 3.51 7.52
C LEU A 73 -0.59 4.05 6.12
N GLY A 74 0.00 5.17 5.73
CA GLY A 74 -0.07 5.67 4.37
C GLY A 74 0.40 4.63 3.36
N ILE A 75 1.60 4.09 3.51
CA ILE A 75 2.16 3.07 2.61
C ILE A 75 1.23 1.85 2.50
N TYR A 76 0.74 1.33 3.63
CA TYR A 76 -0.12 0.14 3.65
C TYR A 76 -1.59 0.40 3.28
N SER A 77 -2.02 1.66 3.24
CA SER A 77 -3.40 2.03 2.90
C SER A 77 -3.82 1.57 1.53
N THR A 78 -2.92 1.66 0.55
CA THR A 78 -3.16 1.19 -0.81
C THR A 78 -3.47 -0.31 -0.82
N MET A 79 -2.72 -1.09 -0.06
CA MET A 79 -2.95 -2.54 0.07
C MET A 79 -4.27 -2.84 0.79
N ILE A 80 -4.65 -2.05 1.80
CA ILE A 80 -5.92 -2.21 2.52
C ILE A 80 -7.09 -1.92 1.58
N ILE A 81 -7.03 -0.84 0.79
CA ILE A 81 -8.09 -0.44 -0.14
C ILE A 81 -8.21 -1.46 -1.28
N ASN A 82 -7.09 -2.01 -1.75
CA ASN A 82 -7.02 -3.01 -2.82
C ASN A 82 -6.99 -4.46 -2.30
N ALA A 83 -7.43 -4.71 -1.08
CA ALA A 83 -7.39 -6.06 -0.47
C ALA A 83 -8.11 -7.12 -1.31
N SER A 84 -9.16 -6.75 -2.03
CA SER A 84 -9.89 -7.62 -2.97
C SER A 84 -9.01 -8.12 -4.14
N ASP A 85 -8.09 -7.30 -4.63
CA ASP A 85 -7.20 -7.69 -5.73
C ASP A 85 -6.20 -8.77 -5.31
N TYR A 86 -5.76 -8.74 -4.07
CA TYR A 86 -4.87 -9.76 -3.52
C TYR A 86 -5.62 -11.03 -3.11
N SER A 87 -6.86 -10.90 -2.60
CA SER A 87 -7.65 -12.02 -2.11
C SER A 87 -8.42 -12.77 -3.20
N ARG A 88 -8.51 -12.24 -4.43
CA ARG A 88 -9.26 -12.87 -5.55
C ARG A 88 -8.80 -14.30 -5.90
N ASN A 89 -7.54 -14.64 -5.61
CA ASN A 89 -6.97 -15.96 -5.85
C ASN A 89 -7.06 -16.89 -4.62
N ALA A 90 -7.69 -16.45 -3.52
CA ALA A 90 -7.94 -17.28 -2.38
C ALA A 90 -9.05 -18.32 -2.69
N THR A 91 -9.03 -19.45 -1.99
CA THR A 91 -10.09 -20.46 -2.10
C THR A 91 -11.38 -19.97 -1.45
N ASP A 92 -12.52 -20.29 -2.05
CA ASP A 92 -13.85 -19.77 -1.63
C ASP A 92 -14.24 -20.17 -0.21
N ASP A 93 -13.67 -21.25 0.31
CA ASP A 93 -13.94 -21.83 1.64
C ASP A 93 -13.01 -21.31 2.74
N ILE A 94 -12.09 -20.40 2.43
CA ILE A 94 -11.13 -19.88 3.42
C ILE A 94 -11.85 -19.05 4.50
N LYS A 95 -11.72 -19.48 5.75
CA LYS A 95 -12.29 -18.72 6.87
C LYS A 95 -11.60 -17.36 7.04
N PRO A 96 -12.35 -16.28 7.33
CA PRO A 96 -11.77 -14.93 7.47
C PRO A 96 -10.59 -14.85 8.46
N VAL A 97 -10.67 -15.54 9.59
CA VAL A 97 -9.58 -15.60 10.58
C VAL A 97 -8.32 -16.21 9.99
N LYS A 98 -8.45 -17.31 9.23
CA LYS A 98 -7.30 -17.95 8.57
C LYS A 98 -6.68 -17.04 7.51
N ALA A 99 -7.49 -16.38 6.69
CA ALA A 99 -7.01 -15.41 5.71
C ALA A 99 -6.26 -14.26 6.38
N THR A 100 -6.85 -13.63 7.41
CA THR A 100 -6.20 -12.55 8.18
C THR A 100 -4.88 -13.02 8.81
N SER A 101 -4.85 -14.23 9.38
CA SER A 101 -3.62 -14.78 9.97
C SER A 101 -2.52 -14.97 8.94
N ILE A 102 -2.85 -15.46 7.74
CA ILE A 102 -1.88 -15.64 6.65
C ILE A 102 -1.27 -14.28 6.25
N TYR A 103 -2.10 -13.27 6.02
CA TYR A 103 -1.62 -11.92 5.68
C TYR A 103 -0.77 -11.32 6.81
N THR A 104 -1.20 -11.46 8.06
CA THR A 104 -0.45 -10.94 9.21
C THR A 104 0.92 -11.61 9.33
N VAL A 105 0.99 -12.93 9.22
CA VAL A 105 2.25 -13.68 9.32
C VAL A 105 3.15 -13.44 8.10
N ALA A 106 2.58 -13.21 6.92
CA ALA A 106 3.36 -12.91 5.73
C ALA A 106 3.96 -11.49 5.76
N ILE A 107 3.21 -10.50 6.20
CA ILE A 107 3.60 -9.07 6.08
C ILE A 107 4.34 -8.57 7.33
N LEU A 108 3.78 -8.80 8.52
CA LEU A 108 4.26 -8.16 9.74
C LEU A 108 5.70 -8.53 10.12
N PRO A 109 6.11 -9.83 10.16
CA PRO A 109 7.47 -10.18 10.52
C PRO A 109 8.49 -9.64 9.51
N VAL A 110 8.18 -9.68 8.22
CA VAL A 110 9.06 -9.16 7.17
C VAL A 110 9.24 -7.66 7.30
N THR A 111 8.13 -6.93 7.50
CA THR A 111 8.18 -5.47 7.69
C THR A 111 8.99 -5.08 8.94
N LEU A 112 8.79 -5.78 10.06
CA LEU A 112 9.55 -5.53 11.27
C LEU A 112 11.03 -5.83 11.09
N PHE A 113 11.36 -6.93 10.41
CA PHE A 113 12.75 -7.32 10.12
C PHE A 113 13.44 -6.30 9.22
N MET A 114 12.79 -5.87 8.14
CA MET A 114 13.30 -4.83 7.24
C MET A 114 13.49 -3.50 7.97
N GLY A 115 12.52 -3.09 8.77
CA GLY A 115 12.59 -1.87 9.57
C GLY A 115 13.72 -1.92 10.60
N LEU A 116 13.92 -3.06 11.27
CA LEU A 116 15.01 -3.26 12.21
C LEU A 116 16.37 -3.13 11.53
N ILE A 117 16.56 -3.76 10.38
CA ILE A 117 17.82 -3.65 9.63
C ILE A 117 18.08 -2.22 9.20
N GLY A 118 17.07 -1.54 8.63
CA GLY A 118 17.20 -0.14 8.24
C GLY A 118 17.59 0.77 9.40
N LEU A 119 16.98 0.55 10.58
CA LEU A 119 17.29 1.29 11.80
C LEU A 119 18.74 1.05 12.26
N LEU A 120 19.16 -0.22 12.32
CA LEU A 120 20.52 -0.58 12.74
C LEU A 120 21.58 -0.07 11.76
N VAL A 121 21.31 -0.17 10.46
CA VAL A 121 22.20 0.32 9.40
C VAL A 121 22.34 1.84 9.49
N THR A 122 21.24 2.58 9.64
CA THR A 122 21.29 4.03 9.79
C THR A 122 21.99 4.44 11.07
N ALA A 123 21.76 3.74 12.17
CA ALA A 123 22.47 3.99 13.44
C ALA A 123 23.98 3.74 13.33
N ALA A 124 24.38 2.74 12.56
CA ALA A 124 25.78 2.37 12.37
C ALA A 124 26.54 3.31 11.43
N THR A 125 25.91 3.74 10.35
CA THR A 125 26.59 4.44 9.24
C THR A 125 26.24 5.94 9.16
N GLY A 126 25.19 6.37 9.84
CA GLY A 126 24.62 7.71 9.69
C GLY A 126 23.91 7.92 8.35
N ASN A 127 23.83 6.89 7.50
CA ASN A 127 23.26 6.98 6.16
C ASN A 127 22.01 6.09 6.04
N SER A 128 20.96 6.63 5.47
CA SER A 128 19.68 5.93 5.23
C SER A 128 19.52 5.45 3.79
N ASP A 129 20.46 5.76 2.88
CA ASP A 129 20.42 5.26 1.50
C ASP A 129 20.93 3.80 1.44
N PRO A 130 20.06 2.82 1.17
CA PRO A 130 20.46 1.42 1.14
C PRO A 130 21.51 1.12 0.06
N VAL A 131 21.47 1.82 -1.07
CA VAL A 131 22.43 1.60 -2.18
C VAL A 131 23.83 2.02 -1.76
N GLU A 132 23.95 3.19 -1.16
CA GLU A 132 25.24 3.70 -0.68
C GLU A 132 25.77 2.84 0.47
N VAL A 133 24.92 2.46 1.42
CA VAL A 133 25.29 1.59 2.52
C VAL A 133 25.77 0.23 2.02
N PHE A 134 25.05 -0.42 1.10
CA PHE A 134 25.50 -1.68 0.52
C PHE A 134 26.84 -1.54 -0.20
N SER A 135 27.03 -0.45 -0.95
CA SER A 135 28.26 -0.22 -1.71
C SER A 135 29.49 -0.02 -0.81
N THR A 136 29.33 0.62 0.33
CA THR A 136 30.42 0.94 1.27
C THR A 136 30.68 -0.14 2.31
N THR A 137 29.64 -0.90 2.70
CA THR A 137 29.70 -1.83 3.83
C THR A 137 30.07 -3.25 3.38
N MET A 138 29.71 -3.65 2.15
CA MET A 138 30.05 -4.96 1.61
C MET A 138 31.52 -5.04 1.21
N GLY A 139 32.25 -5.99 1.75
CA GLY A 139 33.69 -6.17 1.49
C GLY A 139 34.04 -6.73 0.10
N SER A 140 33.05 -7.02 -0.75
CA SER A 140 33.24 -7.61 -2.09
C SER A 140 32.44 -6.86 -3.16
N LYS A 141 33.13 -6.31 -4.16
CA LYS A 141 32.49 -5.65 -5.31
C LYS A 141 31.51 -6.57 -6.06
N PHE A 142 31.86 -7.85 -6.19
CA PHE A 142 30.99 -8.82 -6.84
C PHE A 142 29.68 -8.99 -6.07
N LEU A 143 29.76 -9.15 -4.74
CA LEU A 143 28.59 -9.31 -3.89
C LEU A 143 27.74 -8.03 -3.89
N THR A 144 28.36 -6.85 -3.89
CA THR A 144 27.66 -5.56 -4.02
C THR A 144 26.86 -5.48 -5.32
N ILE A 145 27.51 -5.75 -6.47
CA ILE A 145 26.85 -5.70 -7.78
C ILE A 145 25.69 -6.71 -7.83
N LEU A 146 25.92 -7.93 -7.39
CA LEU A 146 24.90 -8.98 -7.38
C LEU A 146 23.70 -8.57 -6.51
N THR A 147 23.95 -8.02 -5.33
CA THR A 147 22.90 -7.50 -4.42
C THR A 147 22.09 -6.39 -5.07
N LEU A 148 22.76 -5.40 -5.64
CA LEU A 148 22.08 -4.27 -6.27
C LEU A 148 21.25 -4.71 -7.49
N LEU A 149 21.72 -5.68 -8.27
CA LEU A 149 20.96 -6.27 -9.37
C LEU A 149 19.69 -6.96 -8.87
N PHE A 150 19.80 -7.76 -7.80
CA PHE A 150 18.60 -8.43 -7.22
C PHE A 150 17.63 -7.45 -6.59
N ILE A 151 18.13 -6.40 -5.90
CA ILE A 151 17.27 -5.34 -5.36
C ILE A 151 16.55 -4.61 -6.49
N ALA A 152 17.27 -4.17 -7.52
CA ALA A 152 16.67 -3.50 -8.68
C ALA A 152 15.61 -4.37 -9.35
N PHE A 153 15.91 -5.66 -9.53
CA PHE A 153 15.00 -6.61 -10.12
C PHE A 153 13.72 -6.80 -9.27
N ALA A 154 13.88 -7.04 -7.96
CA ALA A 154 12.77 -7.17 -7.03
C ALA A 154 11.91 -5.89 -6.97
N GLN A 155 12.54 -4.72 -7.01
CA GLN A 155 11.82 -3.44 -7.09
C GLN A 155 10.97 -3.32 -8.35
N VAL A 156 11.49 -3.74 -9.51
CA VAL A 156 10.73 -3.70 -10.77
C VAL A 156 9.53 -4.63 -10.69
N THR A 157 9.71 -5.90 -10.30
CA THR A 157 8.62 -6.88 -10.24
C THR A 157 7.54 -6.49 -9.25
N THR A 158 7.93 -6.09 -8.05
CA THR A 158 7.00 -5.66 -6.99
C THR A 158 6.24 -4.39 -7.39
N ASN A 159 6.92 -3.40 -8.01
CA ASN A 159 6.25 -2.19 -8.47
C ASN A 159 5.26 -2.46 -9.60
N VAL A 160 5.57 -3.34 -10.53
CA VAL A 160 4.62 -3.72 -11.59
C VAL A 160 3.36 -4.31 -10.98
N LEU A 161 3.49 -5.27 -10.07
CA LEU A 161 2.34 -5.94 -9.46
C LEU A 161 1.50 -5.03 -8.57
N ASN A 162 2.13 -4.19 -7.76
CA ASN A 162 1.42 -3.40 -6.76
C ASN A 162 1.01 -2.01 -7.25
N ASN A 163 1.76 -1.42 -8.17
CA ASN A 163 1.59 -0.01 -8.54
C ASN A 163 1.17 0.21 -9.99
N ILE A 164 1.28 -0.79 -10.87
CA ILE A 164 0.82 -0.68 -12.27
C ILE A 164 -0.46 -1.49 -12.49
N VAL A 165 -0.51 -2.72 -12.02
CA VAL A 165 -1.64 -3.62 -12.28
C VAL A 165 -2.96 -3.10 -11.69
N PRO A 166 -3.08 -2.72 -10.40
CA PRO A 166 -4.34 -2.26 -9.85
C PRO A 166 -4.89 -0.99 -10.53
N PRO A 167 -4.12 0.10 -10.71
CA PRO A 167 -4.63 1.28 -11.41
C PRO A 167 -4.93 1.02 -12.89
N ALA A 168 -4.22 0.08 -13.54
CA ALA A 168 -4.56 -0.32 -14.91
C ALA A 168 -5.95 -0.98 -14.97
N TYR A 169 -6.30 -1.85 -14.01
CA TYR A 169 -7.65 -2.41 -13.93
C TYR A 169 -8.72 -1.32 -13.73
N VAL A 170 -8.44 -0.35 -12.86
CA VAL A 170 -9.36 0.80 -12.65
C VAL A 170 -9.58 1.57 -13.96
N LEU A 171 -8.51 1.86 -14.71
CA LEU A 171 -8.62 2.54 -16.00
C LEU A 171 -9.40 1.71 -17.04
N MET A 172 -9.15 0.40 -17.10
CA MET A 172 -9.87 -0.49 -17.98
C MET A 172 -11.37 -0.48 -17.70
N GLU A 173 -11.76 -0.57 -16.44
CA GLU A 173 -13.17 -0.58 -16.04
C GLU A 173 -13.84 0.79 -16.20
N SER A 174 -13.16 1.86 -15.80
CA SER A 174 -13.75 3.21 -15.83
C SER A 174 -13.84 3.79 -17.24
N PHE A 175 -12.81 3.58 -18.06
CA PHE A 175 -12.68 4.22 -19.39
C PHE A 175 -12.79 3.24 -20.55
N LYS A 176 -12.99 1.94 -20.27
CA LYS A 176 -13.10 0.88 -21.29
C LYS A 176 -11.90 0.82 -22.25
N VAL A 177 -10.72 1.20 -21.77
CA VAL A 177 -9.47 1.13 -22.53
C VAL A 177 -8.89 -0.29 -22.49
N LYS A 178 -8.07 -0.64 -23.50
CA LYS A 178 -7.36 -1.92 -23.52
C LYS A 178 -6.26 -1.96 -22.47
N TRP A 179 -5.93 -3.15 -21.97
CA TRP A 179 -4.86 -3.38 -21.01
C TRP A 179 -3.55 -2.65 -21.35
N THR A 180 -3.09 -2.81 -22.60
CA THR A 180 -1.84 -2.18 -23.06
C THR A 180 -1.87 -0.65 -22.93
N HIS A 181 -2.99 -0.01 -23.28
CA HIS A 181 -3.11 1.44 -23.15
C HIS A 181 -3.21 1.87 -21.69
N ALA A 182 -3.92 1.11 -20.87
CA ALA A 182 -4.03 1.38 -19.44
C ALA A 182 -2.66 1.29 -18.75
N THR A 183 -1.89 0.25 -18.99
CA THR A 183 -0.55 0.08 -18.40
C THR A 183 0.46 1.13 -18.88
N ILE A 184 0.45 1.49 -20.16
CA ILE A 184 1.28 2.58 -20.70
C ILE A 184 0.90 3.90 -20.04
N LEU A 185 -0.40 4.20 -19.94
CA LEU A 185 -0.86 5.44 -19.31
C LEU A 185 -0.44 5.52 -17.84
N VAL A 186 -0.60 4.43 -17.08
CA VAL A 186 -0.13 4.37 -15.69
C VAL A 186 1.38 4.60 -15.61
N GLY A 187 2.16 3.96 -16.49
CA GLY A 187 3.61 4.13 -16.55
C GLY A 187 4.02 5.58 -16.84
N VAL A 188 3.37 6.23 -17.81
CA VAL A 188 3.61 7.65 -18.14
C VAL A 188 3.25 8.55 -16.96
N LEU A 189 2.09 8.36 -16.34
CA LEU A 189 1.67 9.14 -15.19
C LEU A 189 2.65 8.97 -14.02
N SER A 190 3.11 7.73 -13.76
CA SER A 190 4.12 7.45 -12.73
C SER A 190 5.44 8.17 -13.01
N ALA A 191 5.86 8.23 -14.26
CA ALA A 191 7.06 8.98 -14.65
C ALA A 191 6.86 10.50 -14.51
N CYS A 192 5.68 11.03 -14.83
CA CYS A 192 5.36 12.46 -14.71
C CYS A 192 5.39 12.97 -13.26
N VAL A 193 5.13 12.10 -12.27
CA VAL A 193 5.27 12.44 -10.83
C VAL A 193 6.73 12.66 -10.43
N MET A 194 7.69 12.30 -11.28
CA MET A 194 9.15 12.46 -11.07
C MET A 194 9.60 11.90 -9.70
N PRO A 195 9.34 10.62 -9.40
CA PRO A 195 9.64 10.04 -8.09
C PRO A 195 11.14 10.15 -7.72
N TRP A 196 12.03 10.19 -8.71
CA TRP A 196 13.47 10.40 -8.51
C TRP A 196 13.79 11.74 -7.84
N LYS A 197 12.95 12.77 -8.00
CA LYS A 197 13.13 14.05 -7.30
C LYS A 197 12.75 13.98 -5.83
N LEU A 198 11.86 13.06 -5.45
CA LEU A 198 11.47 12.85 -4.06
C LEU A 198 12.53 12.08 -3.28
N VAL A 199 13.42 11.37 -3.98
CA VAL A 199 14.46 10.49 -3.40
C VAL A 199 15.82 11.18 -3.31
N THR A 200 16.02 12.34 -3.98
CA THR A 200 17.31 13.06 -3.96
C THR A 200 17.43 13.99 -2.74
N ALA A 201 18.61 14.10 -2.20
CA ALA A 201 19.16 15.03 -1.20
C ALA A 201 18.58 14.98 0.24
N ASP A 202 17.28 14.81 0.47
CA ASP A 202 16.66 14.64 1.79
C ASP A 202 15.60 13.54 1.74
N SER A 203 15.98 12.39 1.19
CA SER A 203 15.07 11.32 0.80
C SER A 203 14.12 10.85 1.91
N ALA A 204 14.59 10.77 3.14
CA ALA A 204 13.77 10.31 4.28
C ALA A 204 12.67 11.33 4.65
N ALA A 205 12.99 12.62 4.68
CA ALA A 205 12.03 13.68 5.00
C ALA A 205 11.02 13.87 3.86
N GLY A 206 11.48 13.89 2.61
CA GLY A 206 10.61 14.00 1.43
C GLY A 206 9.65 12.81 1.28
N LEU A 207 10.14 11.59 1.48
CA LEU A 207 9.33 10.39 1.46
C LEU A 207 8.29 10.39 2.58
N SER A 208 8.69 10.78 3.80
CA SER A 208 7.77 10.88 4.94
C SER A 208 6.67 11.90 4.69
N LEU A 209 7.00 13.08 4.18
CA LEU A 209 6.01 14.11 3.84
C LEU A 209 5.06 13.63 2.74
N PHE A 210 5.58 12.99 1.70
CA PHE A 210 4.78 12.43 0.62
C PHE A 210 3.80 11.36 1.14
N THR A 211 4.28 10.43 1.97
CA THR A 211 3.44 9.37 2.53
C THR A 211 2.38 9.91 3.49
N GLN A 212 2.69 10.94 4.27
CA GLN A 212 1.72 11.64 5.11
C GLN A 212 0.67 12.39 4.27
N PHE A 213 1.12 13.01 3.16
CA PHE A 213 0.22 13.72 2.26
C PHE A 213 -0.83 12.79 1.64
N TYR A 214 -0.43 11.68 1.04
CA TYR A 214 -1.45 10.80 0.47
C TYR A 214 -2.23 10.02 1.53
N SER A 215 -1.70 9.84 2.75
CA SER A 215 -2.47 9.33 3.90
C SER A 215 -3.68 10.20 4.21
N ALA A 216 -3.57 11.53 3.97
CA ALA A 216 -4.66 12.48 4.14
C ALA A 216 -5.86 12.21 3.21
N PHE A 217 -5.66 11.50 2.12
CA PHE A 217 -6.71 11.08 1.19
C PHE A 217 -7.14 9.63 1.39
N LEU A 218 -6.18 8.74 1.63
CA LEU A 218 -6.45 7.30 1.76
C LEU A 218 -7.14 6.96 3.08
N GLY A 219 -6.82 7.67 4.17
CA GLY A 219 -7.50 7.52 5.45
C GLY A 219 -9.02 7.75 5.37
N PRO A 220 -9.48 8.85 4.77
CA PRO A 220 -10.89 9.09 4.52
C PRO A 220 -11.57 8.00 3.68
N ILE A 221 -10.92 7.51 2.63
CA ILE A 221 -11.46 6.42 1.80
C ILE A 221 -11.65 5.17 2.66
N PHE A 222 -10.64 4.80 3.45
CA PHE A 222 -10.75 3.69 4.39
C PHE A 222 -11.88 3.89 5.41
N ALA A 223 -12.04 5.10 5.94
CA ALA A 223 -13.11 5.42 6.91
C ALA A 223 -14.50 5.21 6.31
N VAL A 224 -14.73 5.67 5.07
CA VAL A 224 -15.98 5.43 4.35
C VAL A 224 -16.23 3.93 4.20
N MET A 225 -15.23 3.17 3.71
CA MET A 225 -15.33 1.72 3.53
C MET A 225 -15.64 1.02 4.86
N ALA A 226 -14.94 1.40 5.94
CA ALA A 226 -15.12 0.80 7.25
C ALA A 226 -16.53 1.10 7.83
N VAL A 227 -16.99 2.34 7.75
CA VAL A 227 -18.33 2.73 8.23
C VAL A 227 -19.40 2.06 7.39
N ASP A 228 -19.26 2.05 6.06
CA ASP A 228 -20.23 1.40 5.19
C ASP A 228 -20.35 -0.08 5.50
N PHE A 229 -19.22 -0.79 5.53
CA PHE A 229 -19.20 -2.24 5.70
C PHE A 229 -19.58 -2.67 7.13
N PHE A 230 -18.92 -2.10 8.15
CA PHE A 230 -19.09 -2.58 9.53
C PHE A 230 -20.33 -2.00 10.23
N ILE A 231 -20.64 -0.72 9.98
CA ILE A 231 -21.70 0.00 10.71
C ILE A 231 -23.00 -0.04 9.91
N LEU A 232 -22.98 0.42 8.65
CA LEU A 232 -24.21 0.55 7.88
C LEU A 232 -24.73 -0.79 7.36
N ARG A 233 -23.87 -1.62 6.78
CA ARG A 233 -24.24 -2.93 6.18
C ARG A 233 -24.08 -4.11 7.14
N LYS A 234 -23.55 -3.90 8.35
CA LYS A 234 -23.36 -4.96 9.34
C LYS A 234 -22.64 -6.19 8.78
N LYS A 235 -21.59 -5.96 7.98
CA LYS A 235 -20.75 -6.98 7.30
C LYS A 235 -21.47 -7.81 6.22
N LYS A 236 -22.59 -7.33 5.69
CA LYS A 236 -23.33 -7.98 4.62
C LYS A 236 -23.17 -7.17 3.34
N LEU A 237 -22.65 -7.81 2.28
CA LEU A 237 -22.54 -7.21 0.96
C LEU A 237 -23.36 -8.04 -0.02
N ASP A 238 -24.14 -7.38 -0.84
CA ASP A 238 -24.80 -7.99 -2.00
C ASP A 238 -23.89 -7.77 -3.21
N LEU A 239 -23.11 -8.81 -3.53
CA LEU A 239 -22.17 -8.74 -4.66
C LEU A 239 -22.88 -8.64 -6.01
N ASN A 240 -24.07 -9.25 -6.14
CA ASN A 240 -24.82 -9.18 -7.40
C ASN A 240 -25.23 -7.75 -7.71
N ASP A 241 -25.79 -7.05 -6.72
CA ASP A 241 -26.17 -5.65 -6.85
C ASP A 241 -24.95 -4.72 -7.06
N MET A 242 -23.81 -5.01 -6.44
CA MET A 242 -22.59 -4.19 -6.58
C MET A 242 -22.01 -4.23 -8.00
N TYR A 243 -22.17 -5.35 -8.71
CA TYR A 243 -21.66 -5.52 -10.07
C TYR A 243 -22.73 -5.34 -11.14
N ASP A 244 -23.99 -5.09 -10.77
CA ASP A 244 -25.06 -4.77 -11.71
C ASP A 244 -24.97 -3.31 -12.17
N LYS A 245 -24.73 -3.10 -13.46
CA LYS A 245 -24.61 -1.76 -14.06
C LYS A 245 -25.90 -0.93 -13.99
N GLU A 246 -27.05 -1.60 -13.98
CA GLU A 246 -28.37 -0.98 -13.85
C GLU A 246 -28.94 -1.06 -12.42
N GLY A 247 -28.14 -1.63 -11.52
CA GLY A 247 -28.51 -1.82 -10.13
C GLY A 247 -28.66 -0.54 -9.30
N CYS A 248 -29.01 -0.72 -8.03
CA CYS A 248 -29.26 0.39 -7.12
C CYS A 248 -28.01 1.22 -6.79
N PHE A 249 -26.80 0.68 -7.04
CA PHE A 249 -25.53 1.38 -6.84
C PHE A 249 -25.05 2.15 -8.05
N LYS A 250 -25.89 2.31 -9.07
CA LYS A 250 -25.57 3.10 -10.26
C LYS A 250 -25.33 4.57 -9.90
N GLY A 251 -24.20 5.10 -10.39
CA GLY A 251 -23.84 6.51 -10.24
C GLY A 251 -22.83 6.78 -9.13
N ILE A 252 -22.83 8.00 -8.62
CA ILE A 252 -21.85 8.48 -7.63
C ILE A 252 -22.53 8.61 -6.27
N ASN A 253 -21.96 7.98 -5.26
CA ASN A 253 -22.35 8.20 -3.88
C ASN A 253 -21.79 9.53 -3.37
N TRP A 254 -22.53 10.62 -3.54
CA TRP A 254 -22.12 11.95 -3.11
C TRP A 254 -21.91 12.06 -1.59
N ALA A 255 -22.58 11.25 -0.79
CA ALA A 255 -22.32 11.20 0.65
C ALA A 255 -20.86 10.75 0.93
N ALA A 256 -20.38 9.76 0.20
CA ALA A 256 -19.01 9.29 0.31
C ALA A 256 -18.01 10.36 -0.15
N VAL A 257 -18.26 10.97 -1.33
CA VAL A 257 -17.39 12.01 -1.89
C VAL A 257 -17.23 13.18 -0.93
N ILE A 258 -18.35 13.73 -0.43
CA ILE A 258 -18.32 14.86 0.51
C ILE A 258 -17.60 14.48 1.81
N ALA A 259 -17.89 13.30 2.35
CA ALA A 259 -17.24 12.83 3.58
C ALA A 259 -15.71 12.69 3.39
N ILE A 260 -15.25 12.16 2.25
CA ILE A 260 -13.83 12.07 1.93
C ILE A 260 -13.20 13.45 1.84
N ILE A 261 -13.82 14.40 1.16
CA ILE A 261 -13.32 15.78 1.05
C ILE A 261 -13.20 16.42 2.45
N VAL A 262 -14.24 16.32 3.27
CA VAL A 262 -14.22 16.88 4.64
C VAL A 262 -13.10 16.27 5.47
N GLY A 263 -12.97 14.94 5.46
CA GLY A 263 -11.89 14.26 6.19
C GLY A 263 -10.50 14.62 5.69
N SER A 264 -10.32 14.72 4.38
CA SER A 264 -9.05 15.14 3.77
C SER A 264 -8.69 16.57 4.17
N VAL A 265 -9.63 17.51 4.13
CA VAL A 265 -9.41 18.88 4.57
C VAL A 265 -9.02 18.92 6.04
N CYS A 266 -9.74 18.21 6.91
CA CYS A 266 -9.39 18.14 8.33
C CYS A 266 -7.97 17.60 8.57
N SER A 267 -7.55 16.61 7.81
CA SER A 267 -6.26 15.95 7.98
C SER A 267 -5.08 16.80 7.49
N VAL A 268 -5.27 17.66 6.48
CA VAL A 268 -4.20 18.55 5.98
C VAL A 268 -3.71 19.52 7.04
N PHE A 269 -4.56 19.92 7.99
CA PHE A 269 -4.15 20.80 9.08
C PHE A 269 -3.21 20.13 10.10
N VAL A 270 -3.19 18.78 10.14
CA VAL A 270 -2.33 18.02 11.06
C VAL A 270 -1.71 16.85 10.30
N MET A 271 -0.84 17.16 9.34
CA MET A 271 -0.24 16.20 8.41
C MET A 271 0.42 15.00 9.11
N GLN A 272 1.10 15.24 10.24
CA GLN A 272 1.76 14.20 11.02
C GLN A 272 0.79 13.16 11.60
N LEU A 273 -0.48 13.49 11.71
CA LEU A 273 -1.55 12.62 12.19
C LEU A 273 -2.65 12.43 11.14
N SER A 274 -2.36 12.73 9.87
CA SER A 274 -3.37 12.82 8.80
C SER A 274 -4.26 11.58 8.71
N TRP A 275 -3.70 10.38 8.85
CA TRP A 275 -4.47 9.15 8.87
C TRP A 275 -5.51 9.13 9.99
N TYR A 276 -5.08 9.35 11.23
CA TYR A 276 -5.95 9.25 12.40
C TYR A 276 -6.99 10.36 12.46
N VAL A 277 -6.57 11.59 12.20
CA VAL A 277 -7.45 12.77 12.24
C VAL A 277 -8.53 12.69 11.17
N SER A 278 -8.26 12.07 10.03
CA SER A 278 -9.26 11.94 8.97
C SER A 278 -10.37 10.94 9.27
N LEU A 279 -10.11 9.90 10.07
CA LEU A 279 -11.06 8.78 10.25
C LEU A 279 -12.37 9.21 10.87
N ILE A 280 -12.32 9.95 11.99
CA ILE A 280 -13.51 10.32 12.75
C ILE A 280 -14.42 11.29 11.98
N PRO A 281 -13.91 12.46 11.48
CA PRO A 281 -14.78 13.38 10.76
C PRO A 281 -15.35 12.75 9.49
N THR A 282 -14.57 11.97 8.75
CA THR A 282 -15.07 11.27 7.57
C THR A 282 -16.20 10.29 7.95
N GLY A 283 -15.97 9.44 8.94
CA GLY A 283 -16.94 8.44 9.34
C GLY A 283 -18.25 9.06 9.84
N VAL A 284 -18.16 10.11 10.65
CA VAL A 284 -19.33 10.83 11.16
C VAL A 284 -20.10 11.51 10.02
N VAL A 285 -19.41 12.26 9.16
CA VAL A 285 -20.05 12.94 8.02
C VAL A 285 -20.68 11.93 7.08
N TYR A 286 -20.00 10.84 6.76
CA TYR A 286 -20.53 9.79 5.89
C TYR A 286 -21.82 9.18 6.48
N TYR A 287 -21.79 8.81 7.77
CA TYR A 287 -22.97 8.25 8.45
C TYR A 287 -24.18 9.17 8.39
N PHE A 288 -23.99 10.47 8.70
CA PHE A 288 -25.09 11.43 8.68
C PHE A 288 -25.58 11.74 7.26
N LEU A 289 -24.70 11.88 6.30
CA LEU A 289 -25.08 12.13 4.91
C LEU A 289 -25.80 10.91 4.29
N MET A 290 -25.38 9.70 4.59
CA MET A 290 -26.08 8.50 4.17
C MET A 290 -27.50 8.45 4.72
N LYS A 291 -27.73 8.91 5.96
CA LYS A 291 -29.05 8.98 6.56
C LYS A 291 -29.94 10.07 5.94
N THR A 292 -29.40 11.25 5.66
CA THR A 292 -30.20 12.46 5.38
C THR A 292 -30.24 12.85 3.91
N MET A 293 -29.19 12.56 3.14
CA MET A 293 -29.02 13.07 1.78
C MET A 293 -29.92 12.31 0.78
N LYS A 294 -30.74 13.02 0.04
CA LYS A 294 -31.68 12.44 -0.95
C LYS A 294 -30.95 11.71 -2.09
N SER A 295 -29.84 12.23 -2.56
CA SER A 295 -29.03 11.60 -3.64
C SER A 295 -28.40 10.28 -3.24
N SER A 296 -28.29 10.00 -1.95
CA SER A 296 -27.76 8.73 -1.44
C SER A 296 -28.83 7.66 -1.22
N LYS A 297 -30.08 7.92 -1.55
CA LYS A 297 -31.20 6.98 -1.30
C LYS A 297 -30.98 5.62 -1.95
N GLY A 298 -30.53 5.60 -3.21
CA GLY A 298 -30.25 4.33 -3.91
C GLY A 298 -29.12 3.51 -3.25
N PHE A 299 -28.15 4.16 -2.63
CA PHE A 299 -27.03 3.51 -1.96
C PHE A 299 -27.36 2.97 -0.55
N ARG A 300 -28.60 3.20 -0.04
CA ARG A 300 -29.04 2.71 1.28
C ARG A 300 -29.46 1.26 1.27
N LYS A 301 -29.69 0.65 0.11
CA LYS A 301 -30.04 -0.76 -0.01
C LYS A 301 -29.01 -1.63 0.73
N GLY A 302 -29.48 -2.54 1.57
CA GLY A 302 -28.65 -3.38 2.43
C GLY A 302 -27.99 -2.67 3.61
N THR A 303 -28.34 -1.40 3.89
CA THR A 303 -27.86 -0.66 5.07
C THR A 303 -28.94 -0.58 6.17
N ILE A 304 -28.54 -0.12 7.35
CA ILE A 304 -29.47 0.18 8.47
C ILE A 304 -30.43 1.33 8.16
N PHE A 305 -30.27 2.02 7.05
CA PHE A 305 -31.12 3.14 6.58
C PHE A 305 -31.96 2.77 5.36
N GLU A 306 -32.04 1.49 5.03
CA GLU A 306 -32.96 0.99 4.00
C GLU A 306 -34.39 1.22 4.47
N ASP A 307 -35.18 1.98 3.65
CA ASP A 307 -36.60 2.30 3.91
C ASP A 307 -37.50 1.12 3.47
#